data_87dac683c1e6b272ea4694ea9e040939
#
_entry.id   87dac683c1e6b272ea4694ea9e040939
#
_cell.length_a   1.000
_cell.length_b   1.000
_cell.length_c   1.000
_cell.angle_alpha   90.00
_cell.angle_beta   90.00
_cell.angle_gamma   90.00
#
_symmetry.space_group_name_H-M   'P 1'
#
loop_
_entity.id
_entity.type
_entity.pdbx_description
1 polymer ?
#
loop_
_entity_poly.entity_id
_entity_poly.type
_entity_poly.pdbx_seq_one_letter_code
_entity_poly.pdbx_strand_id
1 'polypeptide(L)'
;GFVVAAIAMAIALAGNAMAQTPAADGEAAAARTYSPYAGRSYPMRVFFGDTHNHTANSGDAFMAGDRLSPEQAYRFARGEEVVSSSGVPARLSRPLDFLVISDHAEGLGVMYQLYEGNPAFMADSTLARWSKAMRDTQEVQAATQREVTAAQAQGTLPAPVTDPQLVGPIMRSVWQQY
;
A
#
# COMPACT_ATOMS: atom_id res chain seq x y z
N GLY A 1 39.36 -28.87 -29.19
CA GLY A 1 39.58 -27.56 -29.75
C GLY A 1 38.23 -26.86 -29.96
N PHE A 2 37.83 -25.94 -29.06
CA PHE A 2 36.64 -25.12 -29.24
C PHE A 2 37.07 -23.78 -29.85
N VAL A 3 36.59 -23.48 -31.04
CA VAL A 3 36.75 -22.18 -31.70
C VAL A 3 35.59 -21.29 -31.23
N VAL A 4 35.91 -20.25 -30.47
CA VAL A 4 34.96 -19.22 -30.11
C VAL A 4 34.96 -18.15 -31.21
N ALA A 5 33.88 -18.07 -31.98
CA ALA A 5 33.68 -17.01 -32.97
C ALA A 5 33.16 -15.74 -32.24
N ALA A 6 33.98 -14.71 -32.16
CA ALA A 6 33.55 -13.39 -31.70
C ALA A 6 32.89 -12.65 -32.87
N ILE A 7 31.60 -12.36 -32.77
CA ILE A 7 30.86 -11.50 -33.71
C ILE A 7 31.04 -10.05 -33.18
N ALA A 8 31.87 -9.27 -33.89
CA ALA A 8 31.98 -7.83 -33.67
C ALA A 8 30.84 -7.14 -34.42
N MET A 9 29.89 -6.57 -33.70
CA MET A 9 28.80 -5.75 -34.23
C MET A 9 29.25 -4.30 -34.33
N ALA A 10 29.62 -3.85 -35.52
CA ALA A 10 29.96 -2.47 -35.78
C ALA A 10 28.66 -1.65 -35.92
N ILE A 11 28.38 -0.80 -34.91
CA ILE A 11 27.30 0.19 -34.99
C ILE A 11 27.87 1.43 -35.73
N ALA A 12 27.42 1.65 -36.96
CA ALA A 12 27.68 2.86 -37.70
C ALA A 12 26.78 3.97 -37.15
N LEU A 13 27.35 4.92 -36.41
CA LEU A 13 26.68 6.20 -36.09
C LEU A 13 26.68 7.07 -37.36
N ALA A 14 25.55 7.10 -38.06
CA ALA A 14 25.29 8.15 -39.06
C ALA A 14 24.89 9.42 -38.28
N GLY A 15 25.85 10.31 -38.09
CA GLY A 15 25.59 11.64 -37.56
C GLY A 15 24.84 12.49 -38.61
N ASN A 16 23.54 12.68 -38.42
CA ASN A 16 22.81 13.72 -39.12
C ASN A 16 23.21 15.09 -38.52
N ALA A 17 24.14 15.74 -39.14
CA ALA A 17 24.37 17.18 -38.91
C ALA A 17 23.16 17.96 -39.49
N MET A 18 22.17 18.22 -38.64
CA MET A 18 21.16 19.20 -38.91
C MET A 18 21.84 20.56 -38.94
N ALA A 19 21.92 21.16 -40.10
CA ALA A 19 22.33 22.55 -40.27
C ALA A 19 21.38 23.43 -39.47
N GLN A 20 21.89 24.04 -38.38
CA GLN A 20 21.15 25.06 -37.67
C GLN A 20 21.09 26.31 -38.56
N THR A 21 19.91 26.62 -39.07
CA THR A 21 19.62 27.92 -39.65
C THR A 21 19.84 29.00 -38.59
N PRO A 22 20.61 30.05 -38.85
CA PRO A 22 20.70 31.17 -37.89
C PRO A 22 19.31 31.78 -37.75
N ALA A 23 18.81 31.80 -36.52
CA ALA A 23 17.57 32.49 -36.18
C ALA A 23 17.74 34.00 -36.53
N ALA A 24 16.78 34.52 -37.23
CA ALA A 24 16.69 35.93 -37.56
C ALA A 24 16.70 36.76 -36.26
N ASP A 25 17.57 37.77 -36.26
CA ASP A 25 17.64 38.80 -35.23
C ASP A 25 16.29 39.48 -35.08
N GLY A 26 15.71 39.46 -33.87
CA GLY A 26 14.63 40.40 -33.61
C GLY A 26 13.54 40.00 -32.64
N GLU A 27 13.62 38.85 -32.00
CA GLU A 27 12.70 38.60 -30.90
C GLU A 27 13.45 38.81 -29.58
N ALA A 28 13.10 39.91 -28.88
CA ALA A 28 13.62 40.17 -27.54
C ALA A 28 13.47 38.91 -26.70
N ALA A 29 14.60 38.35 -26.27
CA ALA A 29 14.62 37.14 -25.44
C ALA A 29 13.67 37.38 -24.26
N ALA A 30 12.50 36.74 -24.32
CA ALA A 30 11.54 36.77 -23.21
C ALA A 30 12.33 36.48 -21.94
N ALA A 31 12.32 37.40 -20.98
CA ALA A 31 13.09 37.28 -19.76
C ALA A 31 12.85 35.92 -19.18
N ARG A 32 13.86 35.06 -19.16
CA ARG A 32 13.76 33.73 -18.61
C ARG A 32 13.38 33.89 -17.14
N THR A 33 12.14 33.53 -16.81
CA THR A 33 11.71 33.54 -15.44
C THR A 33 12.65 32.61 -14.64
N TYR A 34 13.16 33.10 -13.51
CA TYR A 34 14.14 32.41 -12.67
C TYR A 34 13.69 31.00 -12.27
N SER A 35 12.39 30.79 -12.21
CA SER A 35 11.80 29.46 -11.85
C SER A 35 10.99 28.92 -13.03
N PRO A 36 11.12 27.62 -13.40
CA PRO A 36 10.27 26.98 -14.39
C PRO A 36 8.79 26.98 -14.00
N TYR A 37 8.50 27.36 -12.76
CA TYR A 37 7.15 27.45 -12.18
C TYR A 37 6.62 28.89 -12.12
N ALA A 38 7.42 29.90 -12.50
CA ALA A 38 6.96 31.28 -12.52
C ALA A 38 5.79 31.42 -13.49
N GLY A 39 4.75 32.14 -13.08
CA GLY A 39 3.53 32.31 -13.86
C GLY A 39 2.52 31.16 -13.80
N ARG A 40 2.77 30.12 -13.02
CA ARG A 40 1.80 29.04 -12.77
C ARG A 40 1.00 29.31 -11.51
N SER A 41 -0.32 29.06 -11.57
CA SER A 41 -1.24 29.16 -10.43
C SER A 41 -1.14 27.92 -9.55
N TYR A 42 -0.10 27.78 -8.75
CA TYR A 42 -0.04 26.77 -7.71
C TYR A 42 -0.73 27.26 -6.44
N PRO A 43 -1.29 26.37 -5.64
CA PRO A 43 -1.77 26.74 -4.32
C PRO A 43 -0.66 27.37 -3.50
N MET A 44 -0.94 28.55 -2.91
CA MET A 44 0.01 29.28 -2.05
C MET A 44 0.03 28.76 -0.61
N ARG A 45 -0.53 27.58 -0.36
CA ARG A 45 -0.56 26.94 0.94
C ARG A 45 0.01 25.53 0.85
N VAL A 46 0.57 25.06 1.96
CA VAL A 46 0.99 23.67 2.13
C VAL A 46 -0.21 22.85 2.55
N PHE A 47 -0.35 21.67 1.97
CA PHE A 47 -1.33 20.66 2.36
C PHE A 47 -0.62 19.55 3.14
N PHE A 48 -1.25 19.10 4.22
CA PHE A 48 -0.76 18.01 5.08
C PHE A 48 -1.72 16.85 5.05
N GLY A 49 -1.19 15.67 4.76
CA GLY A 49 -2.00 14.46 4.70
C GLY A 49 -1.13 13.22 4.61
N ASP A 50 -1.77 12.08 4.42
CA ASP A 50 -1.11 10.81 4.25
C ASP A 50 -1.63 10.13 2.99
N THR A 51 -0.71 9.54 2.21
CA THR A 51 -1.02 8.76 1.00
C THR A 51 -0.75 7.27 1.18
N HIS A 52 -0.40 6.83 2.38
CA HIS A 52 -0.03 5.45 2.65
C HIS A 52 -0.52 5.00 4.04
N ASN A 53 -1.84 4.92 4.18
CA ASN A 53 -2.47 4.46 5.42
C ASN A 53 -3.11 3.09 5.21
N HIS A 54 -2.76 2.13 6.08
CA HIS A 54 -3.37 0.81 6.12
C HIS A 54 -4.39 0.72 7.25
N THR A 55 -5.45 -0.07 7.05
CA THR A 55 -6.52 -0.29 8.04
C THR A 55 -6.59 -1.77 8.46
N ALA A 56 -7.56 -2.11 9.29
CA ALA A 56 -7.79 -3.49 9.70
C ALA A 56 -8.12 -4.45 8.54
N ASN A 57 -8.40 -3.93 7.35
CA ASN A 57 -8.59 -4.75 6.15
C ASN A 57 -7.27 -5.19 5.51
N SER A 58 -6.15 -4.50 5.80
CA SER A 58 -4.81 -4.89 5.38
C SER A 58 -4.23 -5.93 6.32
N GLY A 59 -3.69 -7.02 5.77
CA GLY A 59 -3.18 -8.12 6.59
C GLY A 59 -2.05 -7.71 7.53
N ASP A 60 -1.18 -6.84 7.10
CA ASP A 60 -0.04 -6.32 7.87
C ASP A 60 -0.49 -5.42 9.03
N ALA A 61 -1.36 -4.44 8.76
CA ALA A 61 -1.90 -3.55 9.79
C ALA A 61 -2.72 -4.35 10.81
N PHE A 62 -3.55 -5.28 10.35
CA PHE A 62 -4.31 -6.16 11.22
C PHE A 62 -3.40 -6.97 12.14
N MET A 63 -2.35 -7.58 11.59
CA MET A 63 -1.39 -8.37 12.37
C MET A 63 -0.55 -7.50 13.31
N ALA A 64 -0.32 -6.23 12.96
CA ALA A 64 0.31 -5.24 13.85
C ALA A 64 -0.62 -4.74 14.98
N GLY A 65 -1.89 -5.14 14.97
CA GLY A 65 -2.87 -4.81 16.02
C GLY A 65 -3.88 -3.74 15.64
N ASP A 66 -3.87 -3.25 14.40
CA ASP A 66 -4.92 -2.32 13.96
C ASP A 66 -6.26 -3.03 13.85
N ARG A 67 -7.31 -2.37 14.33
CA ARG A 67 -8.71 -2.84 14.33
C ARG A 67 -9.65 -1.78 13.77
N LEU A 68 -9.12 -0.67 13.25
CA LEU A 68 -9.92 0.42 12.70
C LEU A 68 -10.29 0.13 11.25
N SER A 69 -11.54 0.37 10.93
CA SER A 69 -12.05 0.29 9.56
C SER A 69 -11.61 1.50 8.72
N PRO A 70 -11.70 1.43 7.37
CA PRO A 70 -11.49 2.58 6.50
C PRO A 70 -12.33 3.80 6.89
N GLU A 71 -13.60 3.59 7.25
CA GLU A 71 -14.49 4.67 7.70
C GLU A 71 -13.96 5.35 8.97
N GLN A 72 -13.48 4.57 9.94
CA GLN A 72 -12.91 5.11 11.17
C GLN A 72 -11.59 5.87 10.89
N ALA A 73 -10.76 5.38 9.97
CA ALA A 73 -9.56 6.09 9.54
C ALA A 73 -9.90 7.45 8.90
N TYR A 74 -10.91 7.51 8.03
CA TYR A 74 -11.37 8.77 7.44
C TYR A 74 -11.97 9.72 8.50
N ARG A 75 -12.72 9.20 9.47
CA ARG A 75 -13.24 10.00 10.58
C ARG A 75 -12.11 10.60 11.41
N PHE A 76 -11.10 9.80 11.74
CA PHE A 76 -9.90 10.28 12.44
C PHE A 76 -9.18 11.37 11.63
N ALA A 77 -9.00 11.16 10.32
CA ALA A 77 -8.37 12.15 9.45
C ALA A 77 -9.15 13.47 9.40
N ARG A 78 -10.48 13.43 9.48
CA ARG A 78 -11.35 14.62 9.58
C ARG A 78 -11.29 15.31 10.96
N GLY A 79 -10.53 14.78 11.91
CA GLY A 79 -10.43 15.31 13.28
C GLY A 79 -11.60 14.92 14.18
N GLU A 80 -12.36 13.89 13.79
CA GLU A 80 -13.37 13.29 14.67
C GLU A 80 -12.69 12.38 15.71
N GLU A 81 -13.30 12.22 16.86
CA GLU A 81 -12.84 11.27 17.86
C GLU A 81 -13.15 9.84 17.42
N VAL A 82 -12.15 8.96 17.50
CA VAL A 82 -12.28 7.53 17.33
C VAL A 82 -11.68 6.80 18.54
N VAL A 83 -12.17 5.61 18.82
CA VAL A 83 -11.55 4.73 19.82
C VAL A 83 -10.45 3.94 19.12
N SER A 84 -9.21 4.09 19.57
CA SER A 84 -8.07 3.37 19.00
C SER A 84 -8.17 1.87 19.24
N SER A 85 -7.36 1.09 18.52
CA SER A 85 -7.28 -0.38 18.67
C SER A 85 -6.91 -0.82 20.09
N SER A 86 -6.31 0.06 20.89
CA SER A 86 -6.01 -0.15 22.32
C SER A 86 -7.13 0.31 23.28
N GLY A 87 -8.26 0.78 22.76
CA GLY A 87 -9.41 1.22 23.55
C GLY A 87 -9.31 2.67 24.04
N VAL A 88 -8.30 3.43 23.62
CA VAL A 88 -8.10 4.82 24.05
C VAL A 88 -8.75 5.77 23.04
N PRO A 89 -9.62 6.71 23.46
CA PRO A 89 -10.12 7.77 22.60
C PRO A 89 -8.97 8.62 22.03
N ALA A 90 -8.99 8.86 20.73
CA ALA A 90 -7.98 9.64 20.03
C ALA A 90 -8.61 10.57 19.00
N ARG A 91 -8.03 11.74 18.84
CA ARG A 91 -8.46 12.75 17.88
C ARG A 91 -7.28 13.59 17.43
N LEU A 92 -7.21 13.92 16.15
CA LEU A 92 -6.24 14.88 15.64
C LEU A 92 -6.61 16.30 16.15
N SER A 93 -5.60 17.07 16.54
CA SER A 93 -5.78 18.49 16.92
C SER A 93 -6.13 19.36 15.70
N ARG A 94 -5.77 18.90 14.50
CA ARG A 94 -6.09 19.52 13.21
C ARG A 94 -6.43 18.39 12.21
N PRO A 95 -7.53 18.52 11.46
CA PRO A 95 -7.82 17.59 10.35
C PRO A 95 -6.68 17.53 9.33
N LEU A 96 -6.49 16.38 8.69
CA LEU A 96 -5.66 16.26 7.51
C LEU A 96 -6.36 16.92 6.32
N ASP A 97 -5.58 17.46 5.39
CA ASP A 97 -6.09 18.00 4.14
C ASP A 97 -6.45 16.89 3.15
N PHE A 98 -5.81 15.72 3.27
CA PHE A 98 -6.09 14.52 2.48
C PHE A 98 -5.67 13.25 3.23
N LEU A 99 -6.31 12.12 2.91
CA LEU A 99 -5.94 10.77 3.33
C LEU A 99 -6.22 9.80 2.20
N VAL A 100 -5.26 8.89 1.93
CA VAL A 100 -5.45 7.76 1.02
C VAL A 100 -5.32 6.46 1.83
N ILE A 101 -6.37 5.65 1.82
CA ILE A 101 -6.30 4.28 2.31
C ILE A 101 -5.65 3.42 1.23
N SER A 102 -4.58 2.73 1.58
CA SER A 102 -3.75 1.94 0.67
C SER A 102 -3.57 0.50 1.15
N ASP A 103 -4.66 -0.10 1.64
CA ASP A 103 -4.66 -1.48 2.11
C ASP A 103 -4.17 -2.45 1.03
N HIS A 104 -3.41 -3.47 1.43
CA HIS A 104 -2.95 -4.51 0.52
C HIS A 104 -4.13 -5.24 -0.14
N ALA A 105 -4.09 -5.37 -1.46
CA ALA A 105 -5.08 -6.12 -2.21
C ALA A 105 -4.96 -7.64 -1.94
N GLU A 106 -3.74 -8.12 -1.68
CA GLU A 106 -3.47 -9.52 -1.37
C GLU A 106 -4.05 -9.88 -0.01
N GLY A 107 -5.09 -10.73 -0.02
CA GLY A 107 -5.75 -11.17 1.20
C GLY A 107 -6.55 -10.07 1.90
N LEU A 108 -7.05 -9.07 1.15
CA LEU A 108 -7.86 -7.97 1.68
C LEU A 108 -9.00 -8.50 2.56
N GLY A 109 -9.00 -8.17 3.84
CA GLY A 109 -9.98 -8.60 4.83
C GLY A 109 -9.87 -10.05 5.32
N VAL A 110 -8.97 -10.87 4.74
CA VAL A 110 -8.86 -12.30 5.09
C VAL A 110 -8.42 -12.49 6.54
N MET A 111 -7.47 -11.69 7.02
CA MET A 111 -7.01 -11.78 8.42
C MET A 111 -8.09 -11.37 9.41
N TYR A 112 -8.92 -10.39 9.05
CA TYR A 112 -10.09 -10.02 9.83
C TYR A 112 -11.10 -11.18 9.91
N GLN A 113 -11.39 -11.84 8.78
CA GLN A 113 -12.29 -12.99 8.74
C GLN A 113 -11.73 -14.20 9.52
N LEU A 114 -10.42 -14.40 9.50
CA LEU A 114 -9.76 -15.42 10.31
C LEU A 114 -9.93 -15.10 11.80
N TYR A 115 -9.73 -13.86 12.18
CA TYR A 115 -9.94 -13.39 13.56
C TYR A 115 -11.39 -13.59 14.01
N GLU A 116 -12.38 -13.26 13.18
CA GLU A 116 -13.81 -13.48 13.49
C GLU A 116 -14.23 -14.97 13.52
N GLY A 117 -13.32 -15.88 13.17
CA GLY A 117 -13.58 -17.31 13.23
C GLY A 117 -14.45 -17.82 12.10
N ASN A 118 -14.25 -17.29 10.89
CA ASN A 118 -14.96 -17.75 9.70
C ASN A 118 -14.92 -19.28 9.60
N PRO A 119 -16.07 -19.98 9.53
CA PRO A 119 -16.13 -21.45 9.53
C PRO A 119 -15.29 -22.10 8.43
N ALA A 120 -15.14 -21.47 7.28
CA ALA A 120 -14.31 -21.98 6.18
C ALA A 120 -12.83 -22.09 6.56
N PHE A 121 -12.37 -21.27 7.50
CA PHE A 121 -10.99 -21.29 7.99
C PHE A 121 -10.82 -22.18 9.23
N MET A 122 -11.86 -22.31 10.04
CA MET A 122 -11.77 -23.02 11.33
C MET A 122 -11.64 -24.54 11.20
N ALA A 123 -11.89 -25.11 10.03
CA ALA A 123 -11.64 -26.51 9.75
C ALA A 123 -10.14 -26.87 9.69
N ASP A 124 -9.28 -25.88 9.39
CA ASP A 124 -7.83 -26.03 9.43
C ASP A 124 -7.29 -25.78 10.83
N SER A 125 -6.53 -26.73 11.38
CA SER A 125 -6.03 -26.66 12.77
C SER A 125 -5.03 -25.52 13.00
N THR A 126 -4.24 -25.16 11.99
CA THR A 126 -3.29 -24.05 12.08
C THR A 126 -4.04 -22.72 12.10
N LEU A 127 -5.02 -22.55 11.23
CA LEU A 127 -5.84 -21.34 11.17
C LEU A 127 -6.68 -21.17 12.44
N ALA A 128 -7.26 -22.25 12.96
CA ALA A 128 -8.00 -22.22 14.23
C ALA A 128 -7.10 -21.80 15.41
N ARG A 129 -5.85 -22.31 15.43
CA ARG A 129 -4.85 -21.92 16.43
C ARG A 129 -4.47 -20.44 16.28
N TRP A 130 -4.20 -19.95 15.07
CA TRP A 130 -3.89 -18.54 14.81
C TRP A 130 -5.06 -17.64 15.22
N SER A 131 -6.28 -17.98 14.83
CA SER A 131 -7.48 -17.22 15.22
C SER A 131 -7.61 -17.06 16.73
N LYS A 132 -7.34 -18.11 17.49
CA LYS A 132 -7.34 -18.05 18.96
C LYS A 132 -6.18 -17.20 19.48
N ALA A 133 -4.98 -17.39 18.95
CA ALA A 133 -3.77 -16.69 19.37
C ALA A 133 -3.82 -15.17 19.14
N MET A 134 -4.54 -14.71 18.10
CA MET A 134 -4.76 -13.29 17.82
C MET A 134 -5.61 -12.57 18.90
N ARG A 135 -6.24 -13.30 19.81
CA ARG A 135 -7.04 -12.77 20.92
C ARG A 135 -6.38 -12.96 22.28
N ASP A 136 -5.16 -13.48 22.30
CA ASP A 136 -4.40 -13.79 23.50
C ASP A 136 -3.55 -12.59 23.95
N THR A 137 -2.56 -12.83 24.79
CA THR A 137 -1.61 -11.80 25.24
C THR A 137 -0.83 -11.19 24.07
N GLN A 138 -0.30 -10.00 24.28
CA GLN A 138 0.49 -9.30 23.26
C GLN A 138 1.71 -10.13 22.79
N GLU A 139 2.33 -10.89 23.69
CA GLU A 139 3.44 -11.79 23.34
C GLU A 139 3.01 -12.91 22.39
N VAL A 140 1.85 -13.53 22.65
CA VAL A 140 1.28 -14.59 21.80
C VAL A 140 0.86 -14.00 20.44
N GLN A 141 0.24 -12.83 20.41
CA GLN A 141 -0.09 -12.12 19.17
C GLN A 141 1.15 -11.85 18.34
N ALA A 142 2.22 -11.29 18.94
CA ALA A 142 3.47 -11.00 18.25
C ALA A 142 4.19 -12.27 17.74
N ALA A 143 4.11 -13.37 18.48
CA ALA A 143 4.64 -14.66 18.03
C ALA A 143 3.85 -15.19 16.83
N THR A 144 2.52 -15.08 16.87
CA THR A 144 1.62 -15.47 15.78
C THR A 144 1.87 -14.63 14.53
N GLN A 145 2.05 -13.32 14.69
CA GLN A 145 2.39 -12.43 13.57
C GLN A 145 3.68 -12.90 12.86
N ARG A 146 4.74 -13.18 13.64
CA ARG A 146 5.99 -13.68 13.06
C ARG A 146 5.81 -15.01 12.32
N GLU A 147 5.00 -15.93 12.87
CA GLU A 147 4.70 -17.21 12.23
C GLU A 147 3.96 -17.03 10.90
N VAL A 148 2.89 -16.22 10.89
CA VAL A 148 2.11 -15.92 9.68
C VAL A 148 3.00 -15.27 8.61
N THR A 149 3.81 -14.28 9.00
CA THR A 149 4.75 -13.59 8.09
C THR A 149 5.77 -14.57 7.51
N ALA A 150 6.32 -15.46 8.33
CA ALA A 150 7.25 -16.49 7.88
C ALA A 150 6.58 -17.48 6.91
N ALA A 151 5.36 -17.94 7.21
CA ALA A 151 4.60 -18.82 6.35
C ALA A 151 4.28 -18.16 4.99
N GLN A 152 3.94 -16.87 5.01
CA GLN A 152 3.72 -16.10 3.78
C GLN A 152 5.00 -15.99 2.94
N ALA A 153 6.11 -15.64 3.56
CA ALA A 153 7.41 -15.49 2.88
C ALA A 153 7.91 -16.81 2.28
N GLN A 154 7.57 -17.94 2.91
CA GLN A 154 7.95 -19.28 2.47
C GLN A 154 6.94 -19.94 1.52
N GLY A 155 5.80 -19.30 1.26
CA GLY A 155 4.71 -19.89 0.48
C GLY A 155 4.04 -21.10 1.15
N THR A 156 4.07 -21.16 2.48
CA THR A 156 3.54 -22.28 3.27
C THR A 156 2.27 -21.94 4.04
N LEU A 157 1.58 -20.85 3.65
CA LEU A 157 0.28 -20.51 4.21
C LEU A 157 -0.71 -21.67 4.03
N PRO A 158 -1.58 -21.97 5.02
CA PRO A 158 -2.63 -22.98 4.88
C PRO A 158 -3.52 -22.73 3.66
N ALA A 159 -3.90 -23.81 2.99
CA ALA A 159 -4.68 -23.76 1.75
C ALA A 159 -5.96 -22.89 1.83
N PRO A 160 -6.77 -22.90 2.91
CA PRO A 160 -8.00 -22.11 2.93
C PRO A 160 -7.79 -20.59 2.78
N VAL A 161 -6.66 -20.03 3.26
CA VAL A 161 -6.38 -18.59 3.10
C VAL A 161 -5.68 -18.24 1.80
N THR A 162 -5.34 -19.21 0.98
CA THR A 162 -4.74 -19.05 -0.35
C THR A 162 -5.65 -19.55 -1.48
N ASP A 163 -6.75 -20.23 -1.16
CA ASP A 163 -7.71 -20.73 -2.14
C ASP A 163 -8.56 -19.56 -2.71
N PRO A 164 -8.44 -19.22 -4.00
CA PRO A 164 -9.21 -18.14 -4.62
C PRO A 164 -10.73 -18.33 -4.54
N GLN A 165 -11.20 -19.57 -4.43
CA GLN A 165 -12.64 -19.88 -4.31
C GLN A 165 -13.18 -19.48 -2.94
N LEU A 166 -12.37 -19.56 -1.90
CA LEU A 166 -12.73 -19.17 -0.53
C LEU A 166 -12.47 -17.69 -0.28
N VAL A 167 -11.27 -17.19 -0.64
CA VAL A 167 -10.90 -15.80 -0.31
C VAL A 167 -11.45 -14.78 -1.29
N GLY A 168 -11.68 -15.13 -2.55
CA GLY A 168 -12.17 -14.21 -3.57
C GLY A 168 -13.51 -13.53 -3.23
N PRO A 169 -14.53 -14.24 -2.75
CA PRO A 169 -15.78 -13.64 -2.27
C PRO A 169 -15.56 -12.68 -1.08
N ILE A 170 -14.68 -13.03 -0.14
CA ILE A 170 -14.33 -12.21 1.02
C ILE A 170 -13.73 -10.88 0.53
N MET A 171 -12.68 -10.96 -0.28
CA MET A 171 -11.99 -9.78 -0.82
C MET A 171 -12.92 -8.87 -1.61
N ARG A 172 -13.79 -9.42 -2.46
CA ARG A 172 -14.79 -8.64 -3.19
C ARG A 172 -15.79 -7.94 -2.26
N SER A 173 -16.27 -8.64 -1.23
CA SER A 173 -17.20 -8.06 -0.25
C SER A 173 -16.56 -6.90 0.52
N VAL A 174 -15.28 -7.04 0.90
CA VAL A 174 -14.53 -5.98 1.57
C VAL A 174 -14.28 -4.82 0.62
N TRP A 175 -13.84 -5.09 -0.62
CA TRP A 175 -13.60 -4.07 -1.63
C TRP A 175 -14.83 -3.19 -1.91
N GLN A 176 -16.03 -3.76 -1.86
CA GLN A 176 -17.29 -3.01 -2.07
C GLN A 176 -17.60 -2.01 -0.93
N GLN A 177 -16.85 -2.02 0.16
CA GLN A 177 -17.02 -1.09 1.28
C GLN A 177 -16.14 0.17 1.14
N TYR A 178 -15.23 0.21 0.16
CA TYR A 178 -14.41 1.36 -0.20
C TYR A 178 -15.14 2.27 -1.19
#